data_24667ed95a3322409ac9da0377f6290e
#
_entry.id   24667ed95a3322409ac9da0377f6290e
#
_cell.length_a   1.000
_cell.length_b   1.000
_cell.length_c   1.000
_cell.angle_alpha   90.00
_cell.angle_beta   90.00
_cell.angle_gamma   90.00
#
_symmetry.space_group_name_H-M   'P 1'
#
loop_
_entity.id
_entity.type
_entity.pdbx_description
1 polymer ?
#
loop_
_entity_poly.entity_id
_entity_poly.type
_entity_poly.pdbx_seq_one_letter_code
_entity_poly.pdbx_strand_id
1 'polypeptide(L)'
;MNLYFRDNFISSGITEILNEQEENVGQLDLKSAFSSAIEVFGQNGQLLCKGSFPIFSGKWEVTGADGGQLGILKSQFSFLNKKFIYETEGRGSYEISSLAFSKEYEIFDDSAKLVASFEKVNGWFSAGAFLLSNKSPSLDSYELVAVIMGMHAIQKRHSAATNHPNI
;
A
#
# COMPACT_ATOMS: atom_id res chain seq x y z
N MET A 1 1.36 -8.83 -12.54
CA MET A 1 2.64 -9.11 -11.84
C MET A 1 2.36 -9.48 -10.40
N ASN A 2 3.04 -10.48 -9.87
CA ASN A 2 2.91 -10.93 -8.48
C ASN A 2 4.13 -10.48 -7.68
N LEU A 3 3.90 -9.85 -6.51
CA LEU A 3 4.94 -9.46 -5.57
C LEU A 3 4.66 -10.09 -4.20
N TYR A 4 5.71 -10.57 -3.55
CA TYR A 4 5.61 -11.26 -2.27
C TYR A 4 6.35 -10.51 -1.18
N PHE A 5 5.77 -10.51 0.02
CA PHE A 5 6.30 -9.83 1.20
C PHE A 5 6.29 -10.80 2.38
N ARG A 6 7.35 -10.79 3.18
CA ARG A 6 7.36 -11.55 4.44
C ARG A 6 6.36 -10.96 5.44
N ASP A 7 5.90 -11.75 6.40
CA ASP A 7 4.85 -11.36 7.37
C ASP A 7 5.21 -10.10 8.19
N ASN A 8 6.49 -9.76 8.28
CA ASN A 8 6.98 -8.57 8.98
C ASN A 8 7.14 -7.31 8.10
N PHE A 9 6.57 -7.29 6.89
CA PHE A 9 6.76 -6.21 5.90
C PHE A 9 6.33 -4.81 6.37
N ILE A 10 5.47 -4.69 7.38
CA ILE A 10 5.07 -3.43 8.01
C ILE A 10 5.94 -3.01 9.20
N SER A 11 6.99 -3.75 9.51
CA SER A 11 7.97 -3.35 10.52
C SER A 11 8.87 -2.24 9.99
N SER A 12 9.37 -1.38 10.86
CA SER A 12 10.29 -0.32 10.47
C SER A 12 11.58 -0.87 9.86
N GLY A 13 12.13 -0.15 8.89
CA GLY A 13 13.34 -0.50 8.20
C GLY A 13 13.11 -0.96 6.77
N ILE A 14 14.09 -1.67 6.21
CA ILE A 14 14.07 -2.13 4.83
C ILE A 14 13.50 -3.54 4.78
N THR A 15 12.52 -3.74 3.91
CA THR A 15 11.91 -5.04 3.61
C THR A 15 12.12 -5.38 2.15
N GLU A 16 12.49 -6.61 1.87
CA GLU A 16 12.63 -7.13 0.50
C GLU A 16 11.27 -7.33 -0.15
N ILE A 17 11.19 -7.01 -1.44
CA ILE A 17 10.09 -7.37 -2.34
C ILE A 17 10.56 -8.52 -3.21
N LEU A 18 9.84 -9.63 -3.20
CA LEU A 18 10.24 -10.87 -3.86
C LEU A 18 9.29 -11.22 -5.00
N ASN A 19 9.79 -11.97 -5.99
CA ASN A 19 8.97 -12.57 -7.05
C ASN A 19 8.53 -14.01 -6.68
N GLU A 20 7.88 -14.69 -7.62
CA GLU A 20 7.43 -16.08 -7.45
C GLU A 20 8.57 -17.10 -7.27
N GLN A 21 9.78 -16.77 -7.69
CA GLN A 21 10.99 -17.56 -7.55
C GLN A 21 11.79 -17.26 -6.27
N GLU A 22 11.21 -16.45 -5.37
CA GLU A 22 11.87 -15.94 -4.14
C GLU A 22 13.09 -15.04 -4.42
N GLU A 23 13.21 -14.52 -5.63
CA GLU A 23 14.29 -13.59 -5.98
C GLU A 23 13.91 -12.17 -5.56
N ASN A 24 14.89 -11.40 -5.08
CA ASN A 24 14.71 -10.00 -4.73
C ASN A 24 14.52 -9.16 -6.00
N VAL A 25 13.35 -8.56 -6.14
CA VAL A 25 12.98 -7.67 -7.25
C VAL A 25 12.80 -6.22 -6.82
N GLY A 26 12.96 -5.92 -5.54
CA GLY A 26 12.87 -4.56 -5.03
C GLY A 26 12.94 -4.49 -3.51
N GLN A 27 12.84 -3.27 -2.98
CA GLN A 27 12.89 -2.99 -1.56
C GLN A 27 11.84 -1.94 -1.18
N LEU A 28 11.23 -2.13 -0.02
CA LEU A 28 10.37 -1.16 0.64
C LEU A 28 11.13 -0.61 1.86
N ASP A 29 11.38 0.69 1.89
CA ASP A 29 11.99 1.38 3.02
C ASP A 29 10.92 2.14 3.81
N LEU A 30 10.64 1.66 5.01
CA LEU A 30 9.79 2.28 6.00
C LEU A 30 10.66 3.16 6.89
N LYS A 31 10.77 4.45 6.58
CA LYS A 31 11.66 5.43 7.24
C LYS A 31 11.54 5.44 8.78
N SER A 32 10.39 5.04 9.32
CA SER A 32 10.21 4.81 10.77
C SER A 32 8.99 3.93 11.01
N ALA A 33 8.88 3.34 12.21
CA ALA A 33 7.69 2.58 12.63
C ALA A 33 6.40 3.45 12.68
N PHE A 34 6.55 4.78 12.69
CA PHE A 34 5.47 5.78 12.63
C PHE A 34 5.43 6.47 11.26
N SER A 35 5.90 5.79 10.22
CA SER A 35 6.16 6.39 8.90
C SER A 35 5.08 7.32 8.41
N SER A 36 5.40 8.59 8.37
CA SER A 36 4.69 9.56 7.53
C SER A 36 5.14 9.49 6.06
N ALA A 37 6.10 8.62 5.74
CA ALA A 37 6.66 8.45 4.40
C ALA A 37 7.28 7.05 4.22
N ILE A 38 7.23 6.55 2.99
CA ILE A 38 7.91 5.32 2.53
C ILE A 38 8.57 5.57 1.18
N GLU A 39 9.57 4.75 0.87
CA GLU A 39 10.19 4.72 -0.45
C GLU A 39 10.20 3.28 -0.98
N VAL A 40 9.90 3.13 -2.27
CA VAL A 40 9.92 1.83 -2.97
C VAL A 40 11.01 1.88 -4.01
N PHE A 41 11.91 0.92 -3.94
CA PHE A 41 13.06 0.78 -4.82
C PHE A 41 12.93 -0.48 -5.68
N GLY A 42 13.43 -0.43 -6.90
CA GLY A 42 13.55 -1.58 -7.77
C GLY A 42 14.79 -2.43 -7.44
N GLN A 43 14.96 -3.51 -8.19
CA GLN A 43 16.03 -4.50 -7.99
C GLN A 43 17.44 -3.90 -8.01
N ASN A 44 17.69 -2.87 -8.83
CA ASN A 44 18.98 -2.20 -8.94
C ASN A 44 19.16 -1.05 -7.93
N GLY A 45 18.27 -0.92 -6.95
CA GLY A 45 18.30 0.15 -5.96
C GLY A 45 17.84 1.51 -6.49
N GLN A 46 17.28 1.58 -7.71
CA GLN A 46 16.68 2.82 -8.22
C GLN A 46 15.36 3.09 -7.51
N LEU A 47 15.13 4.34 -7.11
CA LEU A 47 13.84 4.78 -6.59
C LEU A 47 12.78 4.63 -7.68
N LEU A 48 11.65 4.01 -7.36
CA LEU A 48 10.50 3.85 -8.27
C LEU A 48 9.36 4.79 -7.88
N CYS A 49 8.99 4.81 -6.61
CA CYS A 49 7.97 5.71 -6.09
C CYS A 49 8.14 5.97 -4.61
N LYS A 50 7.43 6.99 -4.13
CA LYS A 50 7.32 7.36 -2.71
C LYS A 50 5.86 7.46 -2.33
N GLY A 51 5.58 7.21 -1.05
CA GLY A 51 4.30 7.51 -0.45
C GLY A 51 4.50 8.38 0.79
N SER A 52 3.68 9.41 0.96
CA SER A 52 3.76 10.29 2.14
C SER A 52 2.47 11.03 2.40
N PHE A 53 2.37 11.61 3.60
CA PHE A 53 1.33 12.61 3.88
C PHE A 53 1.88 13.99 3.58
N PRO A 54 1.28 14.76 2.66
CA PRO A 54 1.56 16.18 2.52
C PRO A 54 1.29 16.93 3.84
N ILE A 55 1.99 18.04 4.03
CA ILE A 55 1.88 18.87 5.24
C ILE A 55 0.41 19.28 5.43
N PHE A 56 -0.11 19.08 6.66
CA PHE A 56 -1.50 19.36 7.04
C PHE A 56 -2.56 18.56 6.27
N SER A 57 -2.20 17.46 5.58
CA SER A 57 -3.14 16.61 4.86
C SER A 57 -3.42 15.30 5.62
N GLY A 58 -4.68 14.89 5.63
CA GLY A 58 -5.09 13.54 6.05
C GLY A 58 -5.05 12.52 4.89
N LYS A 59 -4.69 12.97 3.69
CA LYS A 59 -4.62 12.14 2.48
C LYS A 59 -3.20 11.65 2.28
N TRP A 60 -3.06 10.46 1.74
CA TRP A 60 -1.77 9.89 1.37
C TRP A 60 -1.49 10.15 -0.11
N GLU A 61 -0.36 10.73 -0.42
CA GLU A 61 0.08 11.00 -1.78
C GLU A 61 1.12 9.97 -2.21
N VAL A 62 0.97 9.45 -3.43
CA VAL A 62 1.97 8.62 -4.09
C VAL A 62 2.60 9.43 -5.22
N THR A 63 3.94 9.51 -5.23
CA THR A 63 4.72 10.22 -6.24
C THR A 63 5.70 9.29 -6.93
N GLY A 64 5.96 9.52 -8.21
CA GLY A 64 6.99 8.81 -8.97
C GLY A 64 8.41 9.22 -8.57
N ALA A 65 9.40 8.56 -9.17
CA ALA A 65 10.82 8.88 -8.97
C ALA A 65 11.20 10.30 -9.40
N ASP A 66 10.50 10.83 -10.38
CA ASP A 66 10.64 12.21 -10.90
C ASP A 66 9.95 13.26 -10.01
N GLY A 67 9.23 12.83 -8.96
CA GLY A 67 8.43 13.69 -8.08
C GLY A 67 7.04 14.02 -8.62
N GLY A 68 6.67 13.54 -9.81
CA GLY A 68 5.32 13.68 -10.36
C GLY A 68 4.30 12.91 -9.51
N GLN A 69 3.11 13.50 -9.29
CA GLN A 69 2.04 12.84 -8.56
C GLN A 69 1.48 11.68 -9.36
N LEU A 70 1.52 10.47 -8.82
CA LEU A 70 0.88 9.28 -9.40
C LEU A 70 -0.57 9.16 -8.96
N GLY A 71 -0.87 9.53 -7.73
CA GLY A 71 -2.24 9.54 -7.23
C GLY A 71 -2.35 9.88 -5.75
N ILE A 72 -3.60 9.99 -5.29
CA ILE A 72 -3.96 10.34 -3.91
C ILE A 72 -4.89 9.28 -3.34
N LEU A 73 -4.50 8.72 -2.20
CA LEU A 73 -5.31 7.79 -1.44
C LEU A 73 -6.09 8.54 -0.35
N LYS A 74 -7.40 8.31 -0.30
CA LYS A 74 -8.33 8.88 0.67
C LYS A 74 -9.07 7.76 1.38
N SER A 75 -9.33 7.90 2.67
CA SER A 75 -10.26 7.02 3.38
C SER A 75 -11.69 7.52 3.21
N GLN A 76 -12.60 6.60 2.88
CA GLN A 76 -14.03 6.80 3.00
C GLN A 76 -14.51 5.94 4.18
N PHE A 77 -14.84 6.59 5.31
CA PHE A 77 -15.41 5.87 6.44
C PHE A 77 -16.91 5.69 6.26
N SER A 78 -17.35 4.43 6.23
CA SER A 78 -18.69 4.06 6.63
C SER A 78 -18.61 3.29 7.95
N PHE A 79 -19.67 3.31 8.73
CA PHE A 79 -19.74 2.69 10.08
C PHE A 79 -19.39 1.19 10.10
N LEU A 80 -19.49 0.52 8.95
CA LEU A 80 -19.39 -0.95 8.83
C LEU A 80 -18.25 -1.42 7.90
N ASN A 81 -17.75 -0.58 7.00
CA ASN A 81 -16.71 -0.98 6.04
C ASN A 81 -15.64 0.11 5.92
N LYS A 82 -14.38 -0.29 6.02
CA LYS A 82 -13.24 0.58 5.70
C LYS A 82 -13.05 0.55 4.19
N LYS A 83 -13.48 1.61 3.54
CA LYS A 83 -13.25 1.84 2.12
C LYS A 83 -12.18 2.91 1.93
N PHE A 84 -11.36 2.72 0.92
CA PHE A 84 -10.40 3.71 0.46
C PHE A 84 -10.64 3.97 -1.02
N ILE A 85 -10.33 5.17 -1.46
CA ILE A 85 -10.35 5.55 -2.87
C ILE A 85 -8.95 6.02 -3.24
N TYR A 86 -8.38 5.41 -4.26
CA TYR A 86 -7.13 5.85 -4.89
C TYR A 86 -7.46 6.55 -6.20
N GLU A 87 -7.30 7.86 -6.22
CA GLU A 87 -7.54 8.71 -7.39
C GLU A 87 -6.22 8.98 -8.10
N THR A 88 -6.16 8.67 -9.39
CA THR A 88 -4.97 8.88 -10.23
C THR A 88 -5.26 9.96 -11.27
N GLU A 89 -4.24 10.72 -11.66
CA GLU A 89 -4.39 11.69 -12.73
C GLU A 89 -4.43 10.99 -14.09
N GLY A 90 -5.61 10.99 -14.73
CA GLY A 90 -5.81 10.45 -16.09
C GLY A 90 -5.82 8.93 -16.23
N ARG A 91 -5.68 8.15 -15.11
CA ARG A 91 -5.67 6.67 -15.15
C ARG A 91 -6.86 6.03 -14.43
N GLY A 92 -7.85 6.83 -14.00
CA GLY A 92 -9.07 6.38 -13.33
C GLY A 92 -9.03 6.50 -11.81
N SER A 93 -10.11 6.05 -11.19
CA SER A 93 -10.28 5.97 -9.74
C SER A 93 -10.47 4.52 -9.35
N TYR A 94 -9.92 4.13 -8.20
CA TYR A 94 -9.92 2.75 -7.73
C TYR A 94 -10.51 2.68 -6.34
N GLU A 95 -11.56 1.87 -6.18
CA GLU A 95 -12.13 1.55 -4.87
C GLU A 95 -11.32 0.41 -4.26
N ILE A 96 -10.91 0.59 -3.00
CA ILE A 96 -10.19 -0.43 -2.24
C ILE A 96 -11.01 -0.81 -1.03
N SER A 97 -11.37 -2.07 -0.96
CA SER A 97 -12.10 -2.65 0.18
C SER A 97 -11.17 -3.51 1.03
N SER A 98 -11.41 -3.48 2.33
CA SER A 98 -10.74 -4.34 3.31
C SER A 98 -11.80 -5.00 4.18
N LEU A 99 -11.64 -6.29 4.41
CA LEU A 99 -12.40 -6.97 5.46
C LEU A 99 -12.03 -6.37 6.81
N ALA A 100 -13.01 -6.20 7.70
CA ALA A 100 -12.79 -5.63 9.02
C ALA A 100 -11.67 -6.39 9.77
N PHE A 101 -10.67 -5.63 10.27
CA PHE A 101 -9.49 -6.16 10.97
C PHE A 101 -8.52 -7.01 10.14
N SER A 102 -8.72 -7.12 8.83
CA SER A 102 -7.80 -7.80 7.93
C SER A 102 -6.71 -6.85 7.41
N LYS A 103 -5.55 -7.41 7.09
CA LYS A 103 -4.50 -6.76 6.28
C LYS A 103 -4.64 -7.11 4.79
N GLU A 104 -5.79 -7.64 4.41
CA GLU A 104 -6.10 -8.09 3.06
C GLU A 104 -6.98 -7.05 2.37
N TYR A 105 -6.72 -6.82 1.08
CA TYR A 105 -7.34 -5.77 0.29
C TYR A 105 -7.71 -6.28 -1.09
N GLU A 106 -8.85 -5.81 -1.58
CA GLU A 106 -9.29 -5.97 -2.96
C GLU A 106 -9.41 -4.59 -3.61
N ILE A 107 -8.90 -4.46 -4.84
CA ILE A 107 -8.82 -3.19 -5.58
C ILE A 107 -9.65 -3.33 -6.84
N PHE A 108 -10.64 -2.46 -6.99
CA PHE A 108 -11.59 -2.44 -8.09
C PHE A 108 -11.43 -1.16 -8.90
N ASP A 109 -11.56 -1.27 -10.22
CA ASP A 109 -11.59 -0.12 -11.12
C ASP A 109 -12.98 0.55 -11.17
N ASP A 110 -13.12 1.62 -11.93
CA ASP A 110 -14.37 2.38 -12.12
C ASP A 110 -15.53 1.52 -12.70
N SER A 111 -15.21 0.36 -13.29
CA SER A 111 -16.19 -0.60 -13.80
C SER A 111 -16.55 -1.68 -12.77
N ALA A 112 -16.11 -1.53 -11.53
CA ALA A 112 -16.23 -2.52 -10.45
C ALA A 112 -15.57 -3.88 -10.78
N LYS A 113 -14.55 -3.89 -11.63
CA LYS A 113 -13.75 -5.06 -11.94
C LYS A 113 -12.59 -5.17 -10.95
N LEU A 114 -12.38 -6.36 -10.37
CA LEU A 114 -11.23 -6.65 -9.53
C LEU A 114 -9.94 -6.60 -10.39
N VAL A 115 -9.08 -5.63 -10.12
CA VAL A 115 -7.83 -5.39 -10.86
C VAL A 115 -6.58 -5.70 -10.07
N ALA A 116 -6.67 -5.75 -8.73
CA ALA A 116 -5.58 -6.22 -7.89
C ALA A 116 -6.10 -6.75 -6.55
N SER A 117 -5.31 -7.61 -5.90
CA SER A 117 -5.55 -8.08 -4.53
C SER A 117 -4.26 -8.10 -3.72
N PHE A 118 -4.39 -7.93 -2.42
CA PHE A 118 -3.33 -8.12 -1.47
C PHE A 118 -3.83 -9.03 -0.36
N GLU A 119 -3.25 -10.22 -0.24
CA GLU A 119 -3.78 -11.27 0.64
C GLU A 119 -2.66 -12.06 1.32
N LYS A 120 -2.98 -12.65 2.48
CA LYS A 120 -2.07 -13.55 3.17
C LYS A 120 -2.07 -14.90 2.47
N VAL A 121 -0.88 -15.41 2.14
CA VAL A 121 -0.70 -16.73 1.53
C VAL A 121 0.04 -17.66 2.49
N ASN A 122 -0.47 -18.89 2.60
CA ASN A 122 0.12 -19.94 3.39
C ASN A 122 0.99 -20.85 2.51
N GLY A 123 2.07 -21.39 3.08
CA GLY A 123 2.97 -22.32 2.36
C GLY A 123 4.12 -21.62 1.60
N TRP A 124 4.13 -20.32 1.55
CA TRP A 124 5.26 -19.49 1.11
C TRP A 124 6.03 -19.02 2.34
N PHE A 125 7.32 -19.34 2.40
CA PHE A 125 8.16 -19.16 3.59
C PHE A 125 7.61 -19.87 4.85
N SER A 126 8.48 -20.28 5.73
CA SER A 126 8.12 -20.99 6.97
C SER A 126 7.24 -20.16 7.94
N ALA A 127 7.14 -18.85 7.74
CA ALA A 127 6.44 -17.89 8.61
C ALA A 127 5.20 -17.22 7.97
N GLY A 128 4.81 -17.64 6.76
CA GLY A 128 3.76 -16.97 5.98
C GLY A 128 4.28 -15.77 5.18
N ALA A 129 3.50 -15.36 4.20
CA ALA A 129 3.77 -14.24 3.33
C ALA A 129 2.50 -13.49 2.96
N PHE A 130 2.65 -12.30 2.37
CA PHE A 130 1.58 -11.58 1.68
C PHE A 130 1.89 -11.54 0.20
N LEU A 131 0.85 -11.71 -0.62
CA LEU A 131 0.89 -11.64 -2.08
C LEU A 131 0.13 -10.42 -2.55
N LEU A 132 0.80 -9.55 -3.29
CA LEU A 132 0.18 -8.55 -4.15
C LEU A 132 0.06 -9.11 -5.56
N SER A 133 -1.16 -9.40 -5.98
CA SER A 133 -1.48 -9.82 -7.35
C SER A 133 -2.04 -8.63 -8.12
N ASN A 134 -1.29 -8.13 -9.10
CA ASN A 134 -1.70 -6.99 -9.92
C ASN A 134 -2.03 -7.45 -11.35
N LYS A 135 -3.28 -7.24 -11.76
CA LYS A 135 -3.83 -7.48 -13.11
C LYS A 135 -4.26 -6.18 -13.80
N SER A 136 -4.04 -5.03 -13.15
CA SER A 136 -4.35 -3.73 -13.75
C SER A 136 -3.42 -3.45 -14.93
N PRO A 137 -3.95 -2.96 -16.06
CA PRO A 137 -3.12 -2.47 -17.16
C PRO A 137 -2.59 -1.06 -16.91
N SER A 138 -3.13 -0.34 -15.93
CA SER A 138 -2.90 1.10 -15.72
C SER A 138 -2.17 1.43 -14.42
N LEU A 139 -2.09 0.48 -13.47
CA LEU A 139 -1.39 0.66 -12.20
C LEU A 139 -0.12 -0.19 -12.18
N ASP A 140 0.99 0.43 -11.86
CA ASP A 140 2.24 -0.28 -11.60
C ASP A 140 2.19 -1.03 -10.27
N SER A 141 2.86 -2.19 -10.18
CA SER A 141 2.83 -3.03 -8.97
C SER A 141 3.58 -2.38 -7.80
N TYR A 142 4.65 -1.64 -8.05
CA TYR A 142 5.39 -0.93 -7.00
C TYR A 142 4.62 0.31 -6.50
N GLU A 143 3.86 0.98 -7.41
CA GLU A 143 2.91 2.03 -7.03
C GLU A 143 1.85 1.46 -6.07
N LEU A 144 1.30 0.28 -6.37
CA LEU A 144 0.34 -0.40 -5.48
C LEU A 144 0.94 -0.76 -4.12
N VAL A 145 2.23 -1.09 -4.04
CA VAL A 145 2.92 -1.25 -2.74
C VAL A 145 2.82 0.04 -1.93
N ALA A 146 3.09 1.19 -2.54
CA ALA A 146 2.98 2.49 -1.86
C ALA A 146 1.53 2.82 -1.44
N VAL A 147 0.54 2.42 -2.23
CA VAL A 147 -0.90 2.56 -1.90
C VAL A 147 -1.26 1.70 -0.68
N ILE A 148 -0.86 0.42 -0.65
CA ILE A 148 -1.11 -0.50 0.48
C ILE A 148 -0.49 0.04 1.77
N MET A 149 0.73 0.53 1.70
CA MET A 149 1.39 1.13 2.86
C MET A 149 0.69 2.41 3.32
N GLY A 150 0.13 3.18 2.40
CA GLY A 150 -0.71 4.35 2.69
C GLY A 150 -1.97 3.99 3.46
N MET A 151 -2.63 2.88 3.13
CA MET A 151 -3.80 2.41 3.89
C MET A 151 -3.43 2.07 5.33
N HIS A 152 -2.32 1.38 5.55
CA HIS A 152 -1.81 1.09 6.90
C HIS A 152 -1.47 2.38 7.67
N ALA A 153 -0.83 3.34 7.01
CA ALA A 153 -0.47 4.62 7.60
C ALA A 153 -1.70 5.45 8.01
N ILE A 154 -2.73 5.52 7.15
CA ILE A 154 -4.00 6.18 7.44
C ILE A 154 -4.71 5.49 8.60
N GLN A 155 -4.83 4.16 8.60
CA GLN A 155 -5.46 3.40 9.68
C GLN A 155 -4.76 3.64 11.03
N LYS A 156 -3.43 3.66 11.04
CA LYS A 156 -2.64 3.89 12.25
C LYS A 156 -2.86 5.30 12.81
N ARG A 157 -2.92 6.33 11.96
CA ARG A 157 -3.24 7.70 12.38
C ARG A 157 -4.62 7.79 13.04
N HIS A 158 -5.63 7.14 12.46
CA HIS A 158 -6.98 7.12 13.03
C HIS A 158 -7.03 6.42 14.38
N SER A 159 -6.36 5.28 14.52
CA SER A 159 -6.31 4.56 15.80
C SER A 159 -5.60 5.37 16.90
N ALA A 160 -4.57 6.12 16.55
CA ALA A 160 -3.88 7.01 17.49
C ALA A 160 -4.77 8.19 17.93
N ALA A 161 -5.58 8.75 17.02
CA ALA A 161 -6.49 9.86 17.34
C ALA A 161 -7.66 9.44 18.24
N THR A 162 -8.11 8.18 18.16
CA THR A 162 -9.22 7.66 18.99
C THR A 162 -8.78 7.20 20.37
N ASN A 163 -7.49 7.00 20.61
CA ASN A 163 -6.93 6.52 21.89
C ASN A 163 -6.47 7.65 22.82
N HIS A 164 -6.73 8.93 22.51
CA HIS A 164 -6.57 10.00 23.49
C HIS A 164 -7.86 10.09 24.34
N PRO A 165 -7.85 9.65 25.62
CA PRO A 165 -8.94 9.98 26.51
C PRO A 165 -8.93 11.49 26.72
N ASN A 166 -10.07 12.12 26.50
CA ASN A 166 -10.30 13.50 26.94
C ASN A 166 -9.96 13.60 28.43
N ILE A 167 -8.93 14.37 28.77
CA ILE A 167 -8.67 14.88 30.12
C ILE A 167 -9.54 16.13 30.28
#